data_d88310c115be1f8f576e2f973c422924
#
_entry.id   d88310c115be1f8f576e2f973c422924
#
_cell.length_a   1.000
_cell.length_b   1.000
_cell.length_c   1.000
_cell.angle_alpha   90.00
_cell.angle_beta   90.00
_cell.angle_gamma   90.00
#
_symmetry.space_group_name_H-M   'P 1'
#
loop_
_entity.id
_entity.type
_entity.pdbx_description
1 polymer ?
#
loop_
_entity_poly.entity_id
_entity_poly.type
_entity_poly.pdbx_seq_one_letter_code
_entity_poly.pdbx_strand_id
1 'polypeptide(L)'
;VRVARVACMLIRRELPSDADAIRAVHLAAFAKPATDDAPAREGTLEADLVDDLRADGDLVGECCLVAEVDGVVAGHVAISRAFVADQPVLVALGPLGVLPEVQRVGIGSALVHATLGAADALGEPAVVLLGHPTYYPRFGFGPAVDHGITPPQDWGPQYFLLRRLHAWGDGLSGPFRYAPAFERLDD
;
A
#
# COMPACT_ATOMS: atom_id res chain seq x y z
N VAL A 1 -24.48 -2.51 17.87
CA VAL A 1 -23.41 -2.11 16.94
C VAL A 1 -24.10 -1.57 15.70
N ARG A 2 -24.10 -0.23 15.49
CA ARG A 2 -24.59 0.37 14.25
C ARG A 2 -23.54 0.08 13.16
N VAL A 3 -23.85 -0.75 12.19
CA VAL A 3 -23.10 -0.85 10.94
C VAL A 3 -23.26 0.48 10.22
N ALA A 4 -22.17 1.22 10.06
CA ALA A 4 -22.19 2.45 9.26
C ALA A 4 -22.63 2.08 7.83
N ARG A 5 -23.75 2.63 7.38
CA ARG A 5 -24.25 2.42 6.03
C ARG A 5 -23.49 3.40 5.12
N VAL A 6 -22.53 2.90 4.37
CA VAL A 6 -21.85 3.69 3.32
C VAL A 6 -22.90 3.98 2.25
N ALA A 7 -23.36 5.21 2.13
CA ALA A 7 -24.40 5.60 1.20
C ALA A 7 -23.84 5.80 -0.22
N CYS A 8 -22.64 6.37 -0.34
CA CYS A 8 -21.92 6.54 -1.60
C CYS A 8 -20.43 6.38 -1.35
N MET A 9 -19.76 5.51 -2.13
CA MET A 9 -18.32 5.35 -2.12
C MET A 9 -17.78 5.57 -3.54
N LEU A 10 -16.79 6.45 -3.67
CA LEU A 10 -16.06 6.71 -4.90
C LEU A 10 -14.59 6.38 -4.69
N ILE A 11 -14.02 5.55 -5.59
CA ILE A 11 -12.57 5.37 -5.70
C ILE A 11 -12.08 6.26 -6.84
N ARG A 12 -11.13 7.13 -6.56
CA ARG A 12 -10.52 8.03 -7.54
C ARG A 12 -9.03 8.22 -7.28
N ARG A 13 -8.34 8.75 -8.27
CA ARG A 13 -6.95 9.20 -8.07
C ARG A 13 -6.89 10.24 -6.97
N GLU A 14 -5.79 10.23 -6.21
CA GLU A 14 -5.50 11.31 -5.29
C GLU A 14 -5.25 12.63 -6.04
N LEU A 15 -5.59 13.73 -5.42
CA LEU A 15 -5.32 15.08 -5.88
C LEU A 15 -4.33 15.75 -4.91
N PRO A 16 -3.56 16.75 -5.33
CA PRO A 16 -2.70 17.50 -4.42
C PRO A 16 -3.45 18.10 -3.22
N SER A 17 -4.72 18.43 -3.40
CA SER A 17 -5.60 18.95 -2.32
C SER A 17 -6.01 17.90 -1.28
N ASP A 18 -5.78 16.61 -1.54
CA ASP A 18 -6.11 15.54 -0.60
C ASP A 18 -4.99 15.29 0.43
N ALA A 19 -3.81 15.91 0.31
CA ALA A 19 -2.63 15.59 1.10
C ALA A 19 -2.90 15.58 2.61
N ASP A 20 -3.53 16.61 3.15
CA ASP A 20 -3.86 16.69 4.58
C ASP A 20 -4.85 15.60 5.00
N ALA A 21 -5.85 15.30 4.17
CA ALA A 21 -6.82 14.25 4.45
C ALA A 21 -6.18 12.86 4.37
N ILE A 22 -5.29 12.61 3.41
CA ILE A 22 -4.51 11.38 3.29
C ILE A 22 -3.65 11.18 4.54
N ARG A 23 -2.94 12.22 4.97
CA ARG A 23 -2.15 12.19 6.21
C ARG A 23 -3.02 11.84 7.42
N ALA A 24 -4.18 12.47 7.56
CA ALA A 24 -5.12 12.17 8.65
C ALA A 24 -5.62 10.72 8.62
N VAL A 25 -5.90 10.17 7.42
CA VAL A 25 -6.27 8.76 7.24
C VAL A 25 -5.19 7.82 7.76
N HIS A 26 -3.90 8.06 7.40
CA HIS A 26 -2.81 7.18 7.84
C HIS A 26 -2.55 7.32 9.34
N LEU A 27 -2.54 8.54 9.89
CA LEU A 27 -2.43 8.74 11.33
C LEU A 27 -3.50 7.94 12.09
N ALA A 28 -4.75 8.03 11.66
CA ALA A 28 -5.86 7.32 12.33
C ALA A 28 -5.82 5.79 12.10
N ALA A 29 -5.52 5.35 10.88
CA ALA A 29 -5.54 3.94 10.51
C ALA A 29 -4.45 3.12 11.21
N PHE A 30 -3.28 3.72 11.46
CA PHE A 30 -2.10 3.07 12.03
C PHE A 30 -1.86 3.40 13.49
N ALA A 31 -2.65 4.30 14.08
CA ALA A 31 -2.64 4.54 15.51
C ALA A 31 -3.00 3.26 16.28
N LYS A 32 -2.23 2.96 17.31
CA LYS A 32 -2.49 1.83 18.23
C LYS A 32 -2.45 2.33 19.66
N PRO A 33 -3.46 2.00 20.47
CA PRO A 33 -3.40 2.30 21.91
C PRO A 33 -2.26 1.51 22.57
N ALA A 34 -1.76 2.03 23.69
CA ALA A 34 -0.83 1.28 24.52
C ALA A 34 -1.49 -0.03 25.00
N THR A 35 -0.69 -1.09 25.08
CA THR A 35 -1.04 -2.38 25.67
C THR A 35 -0.03 -2.71 26.77
N ASP A 36 -0.27 -3.78 27.54
CA ASP A 36 0.66 -4.22 28.58
C ASP A 36 2.05 -4.58 28.01
N ASP A 37 2.09 -4.96 26.71
CA ASP A 37 3.31 -5.44 26.04
C ASP A 37 3.92 -4.41 25.08
N ALA A 38 3.23 -3.27 24.79
CA ALA A 38 3.70 -2.30 23.82
C ALA A 38 3.20 -0.86 24.10
N PRO A 39 4.05 0.18 23.89
CA PRO A 39 3.64 1.58 24.01
C PRO A 39 2.59 1.96 22.96
N ALA A 40 1.89 3.07 23.18
CA ALA A 40 1.02 3.66 22.17
C ALA A 40 1.83 4.02 20.91
N ARG A 41 1.21 3.83 19.72
CA ARG A 41 1.77 4.23 18.43
C ARG A 41 0.83 5.21 17.76
N GLU A 42 1.36 6.31 17.25
CA GLU A 42 0.57 7.42 16.68
C GLU A 42 0.28 7.29 15.18
N GLY A 43 0.80 6.25 14.49
CA GLY A 43 0.62 6.09 13.04
C GLY A 43 1.41 7.10 12.19
N THR A 44 2.36 7.80 12.80
CA THR A 44 3.17 8.83 12.14
C THR A 44 4.08 8.24 11.06
N LEU A 45 4.66 7.07 11.29
CA LEU A 45 5.57 6.44 10.33
C LEU A 45 4.94 6.25 8.95
N GLU A 46 3.72 5.73 8.88
CA GLU A 46 3.04 5.50 7.62
C GLU A 46 2.57 6.81 6.96
N ALA A 47 2.21 7.81 7.77
CA ALA A 47 1.86 9.14 7.28
C ALA A 47 3.09 9.86 6.72
N ASP A 48 4.20 9.86 7.45
CA ASP A 48 5.47 10.47 7.03
C ASP A 48 6.04 9.77 5.79
N LEU A 49 5.93 8.43 5.71
CA LEU A 49 6.34 7.68 4.51
C LEU A 49 5.62 8.17 3.25
N VAL A 50 4.32 8.41 3.30
CA VAL A 50 3.57 8.90 2.13
C VAL A 50 4.04 10.30 1.74
N ASP A 51 4.28 11.17 2.71
CA ASP A 51 4.78 12.52 2.45
C ASP A 51 6.20 12.50 1.86
N ASP A 52 7.08 11.65 2.37
CA ASP A 52 8.43 11.44 1.86
C ASP A 52 8.43 10.88 0.43
N LEU A 53 7.66 9.82 0.16
CA LEU A 53 7.52 9.26 -1.19
C LEU A 53 7.01 10.30 -2.20
N ARG A 54 6.11 11.18 -1.76
CA ARG A 54 5.60 12.29 -2.59
C ARG A 54 6.66 13.34 -2.83
N ALA A 55 7.42 13.73 -1.80
CA ALA A 55 8.48 14.73 -1.89
C ALA A 55 9.65 14.25 -2.78
N ASP A 56 9.99 12.96 -2.69
CA ASP A 56 11.07 12.35 -3.49
C ASP A 56 10.63 12.06 -4.94
N GLY A 57 9.32 12.12 -5.24
CA GLY A 57 8.78 11.84 -6.59
C GLY A 57 8.71 10.35 -6.91
N ASP A 58 8.73 9.49 -5.91
CA ASP A 58 8.71 8.03 -6.06
C ASP A 58 7.29 7.45 -6.18
N LEU A 59 6.24 8.24 -5.93
CA LEU A 59 4.86 7.78 -6.10
C LEU A 59 4.51 7.56 -7.59
N VAL A 60 3.82 6.46 -7.86
CA VAL A 60 3.17 6.20 -9.16
C VAL A 60 1.76 6.77 -9.08
N GLY A 61 1.63 8.07 -9.34
CA GLY A 61 0.41 8.85 -9.05
C GLY A 61 -0.86 8.32 -9.72
N GLU A 62 -0.75 7.61 -10.86
CA GLU A 62 -1.88 6.96 -11.52
C GLU A 62 -2.47 5.82 -10.67
N CYS A 63 -1.65 5.22 -9.80
CA CYS A 63 -2.03 4.11 -8.95
C CYS A 63 -2.28 4.51 -7.50
N CYS A 64 -1.99 5.76 -7.10
CA CYS A 64 -2.28 6.29 -5.78
C CYS A 64 -3.74 6.74 -5.73
N LEU A 65 -4.54 6.03 -4.92
CA LEU A 65 -5.99 6.19 -4.94
C LEU A 65 -6.54 6.53 -3.55
N VAL A 66 -7.56 7.37 -3.53
CA VAL A 66 -8.38 7.63 -2.34
C VAL A 66 -9.75 6.96 -2.47
N ALA A 67 -10.28 6.53 -1.34
CA ALA A 67 -11.68 6.17 -1.18
C ALA A 67 -12.40 7.33 -0.51
N GLU A 68 -13.34 7.94 -1.22
CA GLU A 68 -14.19 8.99 -0.74
C GLU A 68 -15.54 8.39 -0.34
N VAL A 69 -15.97 8.63 0.89
CA VAL A 69 -17.26 8.17 1.43
C VAL A 69 -18.06 9.40 1.82
N ASP A 70 -19.22 9.58 1.19
CA ASP A 70 -20.09 10.72 1.41
C ASP A 70 -19.39 12.10 1.33
N GLY A 71 -18.42 12.23 0.38
CA GLY A 71 -17.66 13.45 0.15
C GLY A 71 -16.42 13.62 1.05
N VAL A 72 -16.08 12.62 1.88
CA VAL A 72 -14.91 12.66 2.77
C VAL A 72 -13.90 11.58 2.40
N VAL A 73 -12.63 11.92 2.29
CA VAL A 73 -11.55 10.94 2.10
C VAL A 73 -11.45 10.05 3.33
N ALA A 74 -11.82 8.80 3.16
CA ALA A 74 -11.92 7.80 4.23
C ALA A 74 -10.92 6.64 4.11
N GLY A 75 -10.21 6.55 2.99
CA GLY A 75 -9.16 5.56 2.77
C GLY A 75 -8.18 6.02 1.70
N HIS A 76 -6.96 5.51 1.76
CA HIS A 76 -5.90 5.78 0.80
C HIS A 76 -5.00 4.57 0.61
N VAL A 77 -4.51 4.39 -0.61
CA VAL A 77 -3.44 3.44 -0.95
C VAL A 77 -2.35 4.16 -1.74
N ALA A 78 -1.12 4.05 -1.26
CA ALA A 78 0.05 4.51 -2.00
C ALA A 78 0.65 3.39 -2.84
N ILE A 79 1.13 3.74 -4.02
CA ILE A 79 1.97 2.90 -4.88
C ILE A 79 3.23 3.68 -5.20
N SER A 80 4.38 3.07 -4.94
CA SER A 80 5.68 3.66 -5.22
C SER A 80 6.51 2.80 -6.15
N ARG A 81 7.52 3.38 -6.79
CA ARG A 81 8.53 2.64 -7.54
C ARG A 81 9.29 1.69 -6.63
N ALA A 82 9.66 0.53 -7.18
CA ALA A 82 10.45 -0.47 -6.51
C ALA A 82 11.46 -1.09 -7.49
N PHE A 83 12.54 -1.65 -6.95
CA PHE A 83 13.69 -2.05 -7.72
C PHE A 83 13.94 -3.55 -7.58
N VAL A 84 14.37 -4.18 -8.66
CA VAL A 84 14.92 -5.54 -8.66
C VAL A 84 16.28 -5.49 -9.36
N ALA A 85 17.32 -5.96 -8.70
CA ALA A 85 18.69 -5.85 -9.18
C ALA A 85 19.03 -4.41 -9.68
N ASP A 86 18.63 -3.39 -8.86
CA ASP A 86 18.78 -1.95 -9.11
C ASP A 86 18.06 -1.38 -10.35
N GLN A 87 17.16 -2.14 -10.96
CA GLN A 87 16.30 -1.64 -12.03
C GLN A 87 14.90 -1.27 -11.49
N PRO A 88 14.34 -0.10 -11.83
CA PRO A 88 13.03 0.36 -11.36
C PRO A 88 11.89 -0.33 -12.15
N VAL A 89 11.77 -1.64 -11.97
CA VAL A 89 10.92 -2.51 -12.81
C VAL A 89 9.67 -3.03 -12.12
N LEU A 90 9.47 -2.68 -10.85
CA LEU A 90 8.28 -3.08 -10.10
C LEU A 90 7.64 -1.87 -9.41
N VAL A 91 6.48 -2.11 -8.85
CA VAL A 91 5.82 -1.17 -7.94
C VAL A 91 5.52 -1.85 -6.60
N ALA A 92 5.63 -1.08 -5.53
CA ALA A 92 5.31 -1.50 -4.17
C ALA A 92 3.98 -0.88 -3.72
N LEU A 93 3.10 -1.69 -3.14
CA LEU A 93 1.86 -1.26 -2.53
C LEU A 93 2.07 -1.03 -1.04
N GLY A 94 1.90 0.18 -0.62
CA GLY A 94 1.93 0.57 0.77
C GLY A 94 2.36 2.03 1.00
N PRO A 95 1.83 2.61 2.06
CA PRO A 95 0.84 2.08 2.99
C PRO A 95 -0.60 2.07 2.41
N LEU A 96 -1.45 1.22 3.01
CA LEU A 96 -2.89 1.17 2.77
C LEU A 96 -3.60 1.52 4.08
N GLY A 97 -4.27 2.65 4.14
CA GLY A 97 -5.02 3.13 5.31
C GLY A 97 -6.51 3.26 5.05
N VAL A 98 -7.32 2.98 6.06
CA VAL A 98 -8.77 3.23 6.07
C VAL A 98 -9.13 3.74 7.47
N LEU A 99 -9.93 4.82 7.54
CA LEU A 99 -10.38 5.38 8.81
C LEU A 99 -11.05 4.30 9.67
N PRO A 100 -10.74 4.19 10.97
CA PRO A 100 -11.23 3.13 11.86
C PRO A 100 -12.75 2.97 11.85
N GLU A 101 -13.49 4.08 11.74
CA GLU A 101 -14.96 4.12 11.81
C GLU A 101 -15.62 3.41 10.62
N VAL A 102 -14.90 3.31 9.48
CA VAL A 102 -15.40 2.71 8.23
C VAL A 102 -14.56 1.53 7.77
N GLN A 103 -13.75 0.95 8.66
CA GLN A 103 -13.07 -0.31 8.37
C GLN A 103 -14.07 -1.49 8.30
N ARG A 104 -13.63 -2.59 7.69
CA ARG A 104 -14.37 -3.87 7.58
C ARG A 104 -15.69 -3.81 6.81
N VAL A 105 -15.93 -2.72 6.06
CA VAL A 105 -17.07 -2.61 5.13
C VAL A 105 -16.67 -2.71 3.65
N GLY A 106 -15.40 -3.10 3.38
CA GLY A 106 -14.92 -3.38 2.02
C GLY A 106 -14.06 -2.29 1.38
N ILE A 107 -13.88 -1.12 2.00
CA ILE A 107 -13.13 0.02 1.43
C ILE A 107 -11.70 -0.37 1.08
N GLY A 108 -10.94 -0.98 2.00
CA GLY A 108 -9.58 -1.42 1.73
C GLY A 108 -9.49 -2.44 0.59
N SER A 109 -10.47 -3.35 0.48
CA SER A 109 -10.52 -4.30 -0.63
C SER A 109 -10.80 -3.60 -1.96
N ALA A 110 -11.68 -2.61 -1.98
CA ALA A 110 -11.97 -1.83 -3.18
C ALA A 110 -10.74 -1.03 -3.65
N LEU A 111 -10.00 -0.41 -2.72
CA LEU A 111 -8.73 0.27 -3.02
C LEU A 111 -7.70 -0.70 -3.62
N VAL A 112 -7.50 -1.89 -3.02
CA VAL A 112 -6.57 -2.90 -3.57
C VAL A 112 -6.96 -3.32 -4.97
N HIS A 113 -8.24 -3.63 -5.23
CA HIS A 113 -8.68 -4.01 -6.57
C HIS A 113 -8.49 -2.88 -7.59
N ALA A 114 -8.85 -1.66 -7.23
CA ALA A 114 -8.73 -0.51 -8.13
C ALA A 114 -7.27 -0.19 -8.47
N THR A 115 -6.38 -0.20 -7.47
CA THR A 115 -4.95 0.08 -7.69
C THR A 115 -4.26 -1.02 -8.49
N LEU A 116 -4.63 -2.31 -8.28
CA LEU A 116 -4.13 -3.41 -9.11
C LEU A 116 -4.57 -3.26 -10.57
N GLY A 117 -5.81 -2.84 -10.80
CA GLY A 117 -6.29 -2.57 -12.16
C GLY A 117 -5.57 -1.38 -12.80
N ALA A 118 -5.28 -0.32 -12.04
CA ALA A 118 -4.52 0.83 -12.53
C ALA A 118 -3.08 0.43 -12.88
N ALA A 119 -2.40 -0.32 -12.02
CA ALA A 119 -1.04 -0.82 -12.27
C ALA A 119 -0.98 -1.72 -13.51
N ASP A 120 -1.95 -2.62 -13.67
CA ASP A 120 -2.05 -3.49 -14.85
C ASP A 120 -2.26 -2.69 -16.15
N ALA A 121 -3.12 -1.68 -16.10
CA ALA A 121 -3.38 -0.78 -17.23
C ALA A 121 -2.17 0.08 -17.63
N LEU A 122 -1.28 0.39 -16.67
CA LEU A 122 0.01 1.07 -16.94
C LEU A 122 1.08 0.12 -17.51
N GLY A 123 0.83 -1.19 -17.55
CA GLY A 123 1.81 -2.18 -17.99
C GLY A 123 2.86 -2.49 -16.93
N GLU A 124 2.57 -2.25 -15.65
CA GLU A 124 3.46 -2.70 -14.58
C GLU A 124 3.49 -4.23 -14.54
N PRO A 125 4.67 -4.86 -14.41
CA PRO A 125 4.75 -6.33 -14.48
C PRO A 125 4.22 -7.00 -13.23
N ALA A 126 4.38 -6.41 -12.06
CA ALA A 126 3.89 -6.93 -10.79
C ALA A 126 3.78 -5.87 -9.72
N VAL A 127 2.99 -6.17 -8.70
CA VAL A 127 2.90 -5.39 -7.46
C VAL A 127 3.47 -6.23 -6.32
N VAL A 128 4.35 -5.62 -5.51
CA VAL A 128 4.95 -6.23 -4.31
C VAL A 128 4.44 -5.52 -3.07
N LEU A 129 4.36 -6.23 -1.97
CA LEU A 129 4.05 -5.64 -0.66
C LEU A 129 4.62 -6.47 0.49
N LEU A 130 4.78 -5.81 1.63
CA LEU A 130 4.94 -6.45 2.92
C LEU A 130 3.58 -6.39 3.64
N GLY A 131 2.96 -7.54 3.92
CA GLY A 131 1.60 -7.52 4.44
C GLY A 131 1.14 -8.83 5.08
N HIS A 132 -0.06 -8.77 5.63
CA HIS A 132 -0.60 -9.87 6.43
C HIS A 132 -0.98 -11.09 5.56
N PRO A 133 -0.49 -12.30 5.87
CA PRO A 133 -0.64 -13.49 5.03
C PRO A 133 -2.08 -14.01 4.93
N THR A 134 -3.00 -13.55 5.76
CA THR A 134 -4.42 -13.92 5.67
C THR A 134 -5.27 -12.89 4.93
N TYR A 135 -4.71 -11.72 4.61
CA TYR A 135 -5.44 -10.64 3.93
C TYR A 135 -5.18 -10.60 2.42
N TYR A 136 -3.93 -10.56 1.99
CA TYR A 136 -3.56 -10.30 0.61
C TYR A 136 -3.72 -11.47 -0.37
N PRO A 137 -3.67 -12.76 0.04
CA PRO A 137 -3.88 -13.88 -0.89
C PRO A 137 -5.24 -13.85 -1.60
N ARG A 138 -6.28 -13.26 -1.00
CA ARG A 138 -7.60 -13.10 -1.65
C ARG A 138 -7.56 -12.22 -2.91
N PHE A 139 -6.52 -11.41 -3.07
CA PHE A 139 -6.28 -10.57 -4.23
C PHE A 139 -5.28 -11.20 -5.21
N GLY A 140 -4.89 -12.46 -5.00
CA GLY A 140 -3.96 -13.18 -5.86
C GLY A 140 -2.48 -12.93 -5.57
N PHE A 141 -2.16 -12.40 -4.38
CA PHE A 141 -0.77 -12.31 -3.91
C PHE A 141 -0.29 -13.65 -3.36
N GLY A 142 0.95 -14.01 -3.68
CA GLY A 142 1.69 -15.15 -3.14
C GLY A 142 3.11 -14.74 -2.73
N PRO A 143 3.90 -15.66 -2.13
CA PRO A 143 5.27 -15.34 -1.72
C PRO A 143 6.12 -14.85 -2.90
N ALA A 144 6.78 -13.72 -2.75
CA ALA A 144 7.61 -13.13 -3.81
C ALA A 144 8.80 -14.02 -4.18
N VAL A 145 9.29 -14.81 -3.23
CA VAL A 145 10.40 -15.77 -3.42
C VAL A 145 10.05 -16.87 -4.41
N ASP A 146 8.76 -17.23 -4.58
CA ASP A 146 8.31 -18.21 -5.58
C ASP A 146 8.52 -17.71 -7.02
N HIS A 147 8.77 -16.40 -7.17
CA HIS A 147 9.05 -15.73 -8.44
C HIS A 147 10.51 -15.26 -8.55
N GLY A 148 11.39 -15.71 -7.65
CA GLY A 148 12.80 -15.35 -7.65
C GLY A 148 13.10 -13.93 -7.15
N ILE A 149 12.12 -13.26 -6.51
CA ILE A 149 12.32 -11.94 -5.92
C ILE A 149 12.63 -12.11 -4.43
N THR A 150 13.83 -11.68 -4.01
CA THR A 150 14.27 -11.82 -2.63
C THR A 150 14.10 -10.52 -1.85
N PRO A 151 13.51 -10.57 -0.63
CA PRO A 151 13.32 -9.38 0.19
C PRO A 151 14.67 -8.82 0.70
N PRO A 152 14.72 -7.51 1.05
CA PRO A 152 15.93 -6.91 1.62
C PRO A 152 16.24 -7.39 3.04
N GLN A 153 15.25 -7.93 3.73
CA GLN A 153 15.38 -8.48 5.09
C GLN A 153 14.57 -9.77 5.20
N ASP A 154 14.88 -10.61 6.18
CA ASP A 154 14.12 -11.82 6.46
C ASP A 154 12.87 -11.52 7.29
N TRP A 155 11.79 -11.14 6.62
CA TRP A 155 10.45 -10.99 7.25
C TRP A 155 9.66 -12.30 7.28
N GLY A 156 10.20 -13.37 6.67
CA GLY A 156 9.46 -14.60 6.38
C GLY A 156 8.69 -14.50 5.05
N PRO A 157 8.74 -15.58 4.24
CA PRO A 157 8.21 -15.57 2.87
C PRO A 157 6.69 -15.33 2.81
N GLN A 158 5.96 -15.65 3.87
CA GLN A 158 4.51 -15.45 3.93
C GLN A 158 4.08 -13.99 4.06
N TYR A 159 5.00 -13.07 4.41
CA TYR A 159 4.70 -11.65 4.58
C TYR A 159 5.16 -10.80 3.40
N PHE A 160 6.24 -11.21 2.71
CA PHE A 160 6.73 -10.51 1.53
C PHE A 160 6.09 -11.13 0.29
N LEU A 161 5.10 -10.41 -0.25
CA LEU A 161 4.17 -10.97 -1.21
C LEU A 161 4.25 -10.23 -2.56
N LEU A 162 4.02 -10.97 -3.64
CA LEU A 162 3.99 -10.45 -5.01
C LEU A 162 2.73 -10.93 -5.71
N ARG A 163 2.14 -10.05 -6.51
CA ARG A 163 1.14 -10.39 -7.51
C ARG A 163 1.65 -10.04 -8.90
N ARG A 164 1.76 -11.03 -9.78
CA ARG A 164 2.03 -10.83 -11.21
C ARG A 164 0.84 -10.18 -11.89
N LEU A 165 1.13 -9.24 -12.80
CA LEU A 165 0.16 -8.60 -13.68
C LEU A 165 0.36 -9.07 -15.13
N HIS A 166 -0.42 -8.53 -16.05
CA HIS A 166 -0.39 -9.00 -17.45
C HIS A 166 0.99 -8.83 -18.12
N ALA A 167 1.70 -7.75 -17.80
CA ALA A 167 3.02 -7.46 -18.37
C ALA A 167 4.18 -8.26 -17.73
N TRP A 168 3.90 -9.19 -16.80
CA TRP A 168 4.94 -10.03 -16.22
C TRP A 168 5.66 -10.84 -17.29
N GLY A 169 6.97 -10.66 -17.39
CA GLY A 169 7.86 -11.40 -18.30
C GLY A 169 8.75 -12.39 -17.56
N ASP A 170 9.20 -13.41 -18.29
CA ASP A 170 10.20 -14.35 -17.78
C ASP A 170 11.56 -13.66 -17.58
N GLY A 171 12.25 -14.01 -16.51
CA GLY A 171 13.61 -13.54 -16.24
C GLY A 171 13.73 -12.38 -15.27
N LEU A 172 12.62 -11.81 -14.79
CA LEU A 172 12.66 -10.86 -13.69
C LEU A 172 12.88 -11.57 -12.36
N SER A 173 14.09 -11.47 -11.81
CA SER A 173 14.51 -12.09 -10.55
C SER A 173 15.67 -11.33 -9.93
N GLY A 174 15.84 -11.45 -8.63
CA GLY A 174 16.96 -10.85 -7.90
C GLY A 174 16.55 -10.16 -6.59
N PRO A 175 17.51 -9.45 -5.97
CA PRO A 175 17.25 -8.72 -4.74
C PRO A 175 16.30 -7.56 -4.99
N PHE A 176 15.30 -7.46 -4.12
CA PHE A 176 14.32 -6.36 -4.12
C PHE A 176 14.79 -5.22 -3.23
N ARG A 177 14.49 -4.00 -3.65
CA ARG A 177 14.66 -2.78 -2.85
C ARG A 177 13.47 -1.86 -3.02
N TYR A 178 12.98 -1.33 -1.91
CA TYR A 178 11.98 -0.25 -1.92
C TYR A 178 12.57 1.08 -2.41
N ALA A 179 11.72 2.06 -2.64
CA ALA A 179 12.13 3.45 -2.81
C ALA A 179 12.90 3.96 -1.56
N PRO A 180 13.84 4.91 -1.71
CA PRO A 180 14.70 5.36 -0.60
C PRO A 180 13.95 5.88 0.64
N ALA A 181 12.74 6.41 0.46
CA ALA A 181 11.91 6.87 1.57
C ALA A 181 11.62 5.78 2.62
N PHE A 182 11.59 4.51 2.23
CA PHE A 182 11.38 3.39 3.16
C PHE A 182 12.55 3.17 4.11
N GLU A 183 13.77 3.56 3.74
CA GLU A 183 14.96 3.41 4.59
C GLU A 183 14.87 4.33 5.82
N ARG A 184 14.11 5.43 5.73
CA ARG A 184 13.89 6.39 6.84
C ARG A 184 12.94 5.85 7.92
N LEU A 185 12.25 4.73 7.68
CA LEU A 185 11.38 4.09 8.67
C LEU A 185 12.17 3.33 9.74
N ASP A 186 13.43 3.01 9.46
CA ASP A 186 14.31 2.22 10.33
C ASP A 186 15.21 3.11 11.22
N ASP A 187 15.19 4.46 11.01
CA ASP A 187 15.93 5.45 11.78
C ASP A 187 15.07 6.00 12.96
#